data_76fa7fcc5cd6fe1b0275dc7ad92799b2
#
_entry.id   76fa7fcc5cd6fe1b0275dc7ad92799b2
#
_cell.length_a   1.000
_cell.length_b   1.000
_cell.length_c   1.000
_cell.angle_alpha   90.00
_cell.angle_beta   90.00
_cell.angle_gamma   90.00
#
_symmetry.space_group_name_H-M   'P 1'
#
loop_
_entity.id
_entity.type
_entity.pdbx_description
1 polymer ?
#
loop_
_entity_poly.entity_id
_entity_poly.type
_entity_poly.pdbx_seq_one_letter_code
_entity_poly.pdbx_strand_id
1 'polypeptide(L)'
;MKKSTLALSLLALTLAAPQASAQKNKKANPMYHKGWIDFNKNGVKDVYEDPSRGLDERVEDLLSQMTLEEKSCQLTTLYGFGRVLQDSLPTPRWKEEIWKDGIANIDEMLNGVEGAGRFMEYNYPFSRHVDALHTVQRFFVEETRLGIPTEFTNEGIHGLNHTLATPLPAPI
;
A
#
# COMPACT_ATOMS: atom_id res chain seq x y z
N MET A 1 -29.54 -72.48 -8.95
CA MET A 1 -28.32 -72.17 -8.24
C MET A 1 -27.73 -70.93 -8.90
N LYS A 2 -27.93 -69.71 -8.33
CA LYS A 2 -27.34 -68.42 -8.83
C LYS A 2 -26.20 -68.09 -7.91
N LYS A 3 -24.98 -68.01 -8.44
CA LYS A 3 -23.78 -67.55 -7.72
C LYS A 3 -23.74 -66.04 -7.77
N SER A 4 -23.79 -65.38 -6.61
CA SER A 4 -23.64 -63.98 -6.44
C SER A 4 -22.15 -63.65 -6.25
N THR A 5 -21.56 -62.86 -7.14
CA THR A 5 -20.19 -62.42 -7.03
C THR A 5 -20.20 -61.07 -6.37
N LEU A 6 -19.62 -60.98 -5.18
CA LEU A 6 -19.46 -59.72 -4.42
C LEU A 6 -18.19 -59.03 -4.93
N ALA A 7 -18.37 -57.86 -5.53
CA ALA A 7 -17.24 -57.00 -5.93
C ALA A 7 -16.85 -56.09 -4.78
N LEU A 8 -15.63 -56.26 -4.29
CA LEU A 8 -15.03 -55.42 -3.23
C LEU A 8 -14.36 -54.21 -3.89
N SER A 9 -14.98 -53.04 -3.79
CA SER A 9 -14.38 -51.79 -4.27
C SER A 9 -13.41 -51.24 -3.21
N LEU A 10 -12.13 -51.27 -3.56
CA LEU A 10 -11.05 -50.67 -2.75
C LEU A 10 -11.06 -49.16 -2.96
N LEU A 11 -11.46 -48.37 -1.95
CA LEU A 11 -11.42 -46.93 -1.94
C LEU A 11 -10.00 -46.49 -1.55
N ALA A 12 -9.21 -46.06 -2.53
CA ALA A 12 -7.88 -45.51 -2.29
C ALA A 12 -8.01 -44.08 -1.78
N LEU A 13 -7.73 -43.84 -0.49
CA LEU A 13 -7.66 -42.56 0.14
C LEU A 13 -6.29 -41.95 -0.20
N THR A 14 -6.23 -41.03 -1.18
CA THR A 14 -5.02 -40.23 -1.46
C THR A 14 -4.89 -39.12 -0.43
N LEU A 15 -3.98 -39.29 0.50
CA LEU A 15 -3.53 -38.22 1.40
C LEU A 15 -2.82 -37.14 0.56
N ALA A 16 -3.50 -36.03 0.30
CA ALA A 16 -2.87 -34.84 -0.25
C ALA A 16 -1.97 -34.21 0.83
N ALA A 17 -0.67 -34.35 0.66
CA ALA A 17 0.30 -33.62 1.47
C ALA A 17 0.15 -32.10 1.22
N PRO A 18 0.21 -31.25 2.26
CA PRO A 18 0.19 -29.81 2.04
C PRO A 18 1.43 -29.41 1.26
N GLN A 19 1.23 -28.86 0.07
CA GLN A 19 2.30 -28.23 -0.70
C GLN A 19 2.74 -26.98 0.10
N ALA A 20 3.88 -27.08 0.77
CA ALA A 20 4.57 -25.92 1.30
C ALA A 20 4.87 -24.98 0.12
N SER A 21 4.16 -23.85 0.05
CA SER A 21 4.46 -22.80 -0.91
C SER A 21 5.89 -22.35 -0.66
N ALA A 22 6.78 -22.62 -1.60
CA ALA A 22 8.14 -22.12 -1.59
C ALA A 22 8.09 -20.60 -1.58
N GLN A 23 8.32 -20.01 -0.42
CA GLN A 23 8.50 -18.59 -0.24
C GLN A 23 9.74 -18.22 -1.06
N LYS A 24 9.52 -17.63 -2.26
CA LYS A 24 10.61 -17.09 -3.07
C LYS A 24 11.37 -16.10 -2.17
N ASN A 25 12.62 -16.39 -1.86
CA ASN A 25 13.54 -15.45 -1.21
C ASN A 25 13.59 -14.18 -2.06
N LYS A 26 12.76 -13.18 -1.73
CA LYS A 26 12.93 -11.83 -2.23
C LYS A 26 14.29 -11.38 -1.72
N LYS A 27 15.24 -11.09 -2.61
CA LYS A 27 16.47 -10.38 -2.24
C LYS A 27 16.05 -9.17 -1.41
N ALA A 28 16.67 -9.03 -0.23
CA ALA A 28 16.42 -7.86 0.62
C ALA A 28 16.68 -6.60 -0.22
N ASN A 29 15.76 -5.64 -0.20
CA ASN A 29 15.96 -4.37 -0.88
C ASN A 29 17.10 -3.63 -0.13
N PRO A 30 18.16 -3.22 -0.81
CA PRO A 30 19.36 -2.66 -0.18
C PRO A 30 19.10 -1.37 0.61
N MET A 31 17.98 -0.69 0.37
CA MET A 31 17.62 0.52 1.12
C MET A 31 17.20 0.25 2.58
N TYR A 32 16.81 -0.98 2.93
CA TYR A 32 16.36 -1.31 4.28
C TYR A 32 17.52 -1.82 5.13
N HIS A 33 18.00 -1.00 6.05
CA HIS A 33 19.06 -1.31 6.98
C HIS A 33 18.53 -1.64 8.39
N LYS A 34 19.38 -2.17 9.25
CA LYS A 34 19.01 -2.39 10.65
C LYS A 34 18.87 -1.05 11.38
N GLY A 35 17.63 -0.65 11.63
CA GLY A 35 17.31 0.55 12.42
C GLY A 35 17.24 1.86 11.64
N TRP A 36 17.36 1.84 10.31
CA TRP A 36 17.15 3.01 9.45
C TRP A 36 16.83 2.59 8.02
N ILE A 37 16.32 3.50 7.24
CA ILE A 37 15.98 3.32 5.82
C ILE A 37 16.75 4.37 5.01
N ASP A 38 17.45 3.91 3.97
CA ASP A 38 18.10 4.76 2.98
C ASP A 38 17.04 5.24 1.97
N PHE A 39 16.34 6.30 2.33
CA PHE A 39 15.19 6.79 1.57
C PHE A 39 15.59 7.35 0.21
N ASN A 40 16.72 8.04 0.13
CA ASN A 40 17.21 8.62 -1.13
C ASN A 40 18.10 7.67 -1.94
N LYS A 41 18.35 6.46 -1.46
CA LYS A 41 19.10 5.36 -2.12
C LYS A 41 20.53 5.75 -2.47
N ASN A 42 21.15 6.63 -1.67
CA ASN A 42 22.54 7.07 -1.87
C ASN A 42 23.58 6.16 -1.19
N GLY A 43 23.15 5.22 -0.35
CA GLY A 43 24.00 4.29 0.39
C GLY A 43 24.62 4.87 1.66
N VAL A 44 24.26 6.09 2.07
CA VAL A 44 24.74 6.79 3.26
C VAL A 44 23.55 7.10 4.16
N LYS A 45 23.75 7.00 5.48
CA LYS A 45 22.72 7.40 6.43
C LYS A 45 22.74 8.91 6.62
N ASP A 46 21.84 9.62 5.93
CA ASP A 46 21.67 11.06 6.06
C ASP A 46 21.03 11.44 7.41
N VAL A 47 21.09 12.72 7.78
CA VAL A 47 20.54 13.17 9.07
C VAL A 47 19.03 12.92 9.15
N TYR A 48 18.29 13.17 8.07
CA TYR A 48 16.84 12.94 8.06
C TYR A 48 16.44 11.47 8.18
N GLU A 49 17.32 10.55 7.83
CA GLU A 49 17.14 9.10 7.92
C GLU A 49 17.53 8.52 9.28
N ASP A 50 18.23 9.29 10.11
CA ASP A 50 18.69 8.84 11.42
C ASP A 50 17.63 9.08 12.51
N PRO A 51 16.94 8.04 13.00
CA PRO A 51 15.91 8.19 14.01
C PRO A 51 16.46 8.63 15.39
N SER A 52 17.77 8.64 15.58
CA SER A 52 18.42 9.11 16.82
C SER A 52 18.61 10.64 16.85
N ARG A 53 18.44 11.31 15.71
CA ARG A 53 18.58 12.75 15.59
C ARG A 53 17.30 13.48 16.00
N GLY A 54 17.45 14.73 16.41
CA GLY A 54 16.33 15.61 16.74
C GLY A 54 15.41 15.83 15.52
N LEU A 55 14.11 16.04 15.77
CA LEU A 55 13.13 16.23 14.71
C LEU A 55 13.49 17.43 13.82
N ASP A 56 13.86 18.55 14.43
CA ASP A 56 14.19 19.79 13.68
C ASP A 56 15.41 19.59 12.79
N GLU A 57 16.48 18.93 13.29
CA GLU A 57 17.64 18.60 12.50
C GLU A 57 17.30 17.74 11.28
N ARG A 58 16.42 16.77 11.45
CA ARG A 58 15.96 15.87 10.39
C ARG A 58 15.13 16.61 9.35
N VAL A 59 14.25 17.51 9.79
CA VAL A 59 13.42 18.33 8.89
C VAL A 59 14.30 19.28 8.09
N GLU A 60 15.23 19.99 8.72
CA GLU A 60 16.14 20.90 8.03
C GLU A 60 17.02 20.18 7.00
N ASP A 61 17.54 19.03 7.33
CA ASP A 61 18.33 18.23 6.40
C ASP A 61 17.50 17.80 5.18
N LEU A 62 16.30 17.26 5.40
CA LEU A 62 15.40 16.87 4.31
C LEU A 62 15.03 18.07 3.43
N LEU A 63 14.64 19.18 4.04
CA LEU A 63 14.29 20.42 3.31
C LEU A 63 15.45 20.97 2.48
N SER A 64 16.69 20.82 2.95
CA SER A 64 17.87 21.24 2.21
C SER A 64 18.11 20.43 0.94
N GLN A 65 17.66 19.17 0.93
CA GLN A 65 17.79 18.24 -0.19
C GLN A 65 16.64 18.34 -1.20
N MET A 66 15.50 18.90 -0.82
CA MET A 66 14.30 18.98 -1.65
C MET A 66 14.42 20.08 -2.72
N THR A 67 13.98 19.74 -3.95
CA THR A 67 13.74 20.74 -5.01
C THR A 67 12.49 21.57 -4.71
N LEU A 68 12.26 22.64 -5.48
CA LEU A 68 11.05 23.44 -5.34
C LEU A 68 9.80 22.63 -5.71
N GLU A 69 9.91 21.79 -6.73
CA GLU A 69 8.82 20.90 -7.17
C GLU A 69 8.44 19.93 -6.06
N GLU A 70 9.42 19.27 -5.44
CA GLU A 70 9.18 18.35 -4.33
C GLU A 70 8.55 19.06 -3.12
N LYS A 71 9.02 20.27 -2.79
CA LYS A 71 8.39 21.08 -1.74
C LYS A 71 6.94 21.43 -2.07
N SER A 72 6.66 21.78 -3.32
CA SER A 72 5.30 22.08 -3.78
C SER A 72 4.40 20.85 -3.71
N CYS A 73 4.92 19.69 -4.09
CA CYS A 73 4.19 18.41 -4.00
C CYS A 73 3.85 18.03 -2.55
N GLN A 74 4.70 18.39 -1.58
CA GLN A 74 4.40 18.18 -0.15
C GLN A 74 3.32 19.13 0.40
N LEU A 75 2.76 20.00 -0.40
CA LEU A 75 1.59 20.83 -0.08
C LEU A 75 0.32 20.40 -0.84
N THR A 76 0.39 19.29 -1.56
CA THR A 76 -0.65 18.85 -2.49
C THR A 76 -1.31 17.56 -2.01
N THR A 77 -2.63 17.51 -2.10
CA THR A 77 -3.44 16.31 -1.90
C THR A 77 -3.90 15.75 -3.24
N LEU A 78 -3.76 14.44 -3.42
CA LEU A 78 -4.31 13.70 -4.53
C LEU A 78 -5.61 13.00 -4.08
N TYR A 79 -6.67 13.16 -4.86
CA TYR A 79 -7.91 12.43 -4.61
C TYR A 79 -7.76 10.98 -5.09
N GLY A 80 -7.64 10.05 -4.16
CA GLY A 80 -7.25 8.67 -4.44
C GLY A 80 -8.30 7.90 -5.23
N PHE A 81 -9.56 8.16 -4.92
CA PHE A 81 -10.70 7.51 -5.54
C PHE A 81 -10.77 7.66 -7.07
N GLY A 82 -10.58 8.87 -7.58
CA GLY A 82 -10.68 9.14 -9.01
C GLY A 82 -9.41 8.86 -9.81
N ARG A 83 -8.26 8.79 -9.15
CA ARG A 83 -6.95 8.73 -9.81
C ARG A 83 -6.15 7.48 -9.50
N VAL A 84 -6.04 7.11 -8.24
CA VAL A 84 -5.17 6.02 -7.80
C VAL A 84 -5.78 4.65 -8.07
N LEU A 85 -7.09 4.51 -7.96
CA LEU A 85 -7.79 3.24 -8.08
C LEU A 85 -8.39 2.97 -9.48
N GLN A 86 -7.82 3.53 -10.54
CA GLN A 86 -8.37 3.36 -11.89
C GLN A 86 -8.07 1.97 -12.50
N ASP A 87 -6.92 1.43 -12.20
CA ASP A 87 -6.45 0.14 -12.72
C ASP A 87 -5.51 -0.53 -11.70
N SER A 88 -4.45 -1.19 -12.16
CA SER A 88 -3.45 -1.78 -11.27
C SER A 88 -2.64 -0.70 -10.53
N LEU A 89 -2.38 -0.91 -9.24
CA LEU A 89 -1.64 0.03 -8.41
C LEU A 89 -0.12 -0.17 -8.49
N PRO A 90 0.68 0.91 -8.54
CA PRO A 90 0.27 2.25 -8.93
C PRO A 90 -0.03 2.31 -10.43
N THR A 91 -1.01 3.09 -10.85
CA THR A 91 -1.38 3.17 -12.26
C THR A 91 -0.23 3.75 -13.10
N PRO A 92 -0.05 3.37 -14.37
CA PRO A 92 0.99 3.94 -15.23
C PRO A 92 0.92 5.47 -15.29
N ARG A 93 -0.29 6.02 -15.47
CA ARG A 93 -0.54 7.45 -15.51
C ARG A 93 -0.13 8.16 -14.22
N TRP A 94 -0.42 7.54 -13.10
CA TRP A 94 -0.07 8.07 -11.80
C TRP A 94 1.46 8.16 -11.61
N LYS A 95 2.21 7.15 -12.07
CA LYS A 95 3.67 7.15 -12.08
C LYS A 95 4.24 8.29 -12.94
N GLU A 96 3.60 8.62 -14.05
CA GLU A 96 4.00 9.74 -14.91
C GLU A 96 3.75 11.09 -14.24
N GLU A 97 2.60 11.25 -13.56
CA GLU A 97 2.19 12.51 -12.93
C GLU A 97 3.02 12.88 -11.68
N ILE A 98 3.35 11.89 -10.84
CA ILE A 98 3.95 12.13 -9.51
C ILE A 98 5.27 11.40 -9.29
N TRP A 99 5.79 10.80 -10.32
CA TRP A 99 6.83 9.81 -10.27
C TRP A 99 8.03 10.13 -9.37
N LYS A 100 8.70 11.23 -9.49
CA LYS A 100 9.92 11.53 -8.73
C LYS A 100 9.71 12.52 -7.59
N ASP A 101 8.69 13.32 -7.68
CA ASP A 101 8.49 14.48 -6.82
C ASP A 101 7.67 14.14 -5.57
N GLY A 102 7.00 12.99 -5.57
CA GLY A 102 6.17 12.55 -4.46
C GLY A 102 4.84 13.30 -4.36
N ILE A 103 4.15 13.16 -3.24
CA ILE A 103 2.94 13.91 -2.88
C ILE A 103 2.71 13.82 -1.37
N ALA A 104 2.19 14.87 -0.75
CA ALA A 104 1.97 14.88 0.70
C ALA A 104 0.91 13.89 1.14
N ASN A 105 -0.23 13.90 0.46
CA ASN A 105 -1.42 13.21 0.94
C ASN A 105 -2.22 12.59 -0.20
N ILE A 106 -2.80 11.41 0.06
CA ILE A 106 -3.83 10.80 -0.77
C ILE A 106 -5.09 10.69 0.07
N ASP A 107 -6.09 11.48 -0.31
CA ASP A 107 -7.37 11.53 0.37
C ASP A 107 -8.36 10.55 -0.23
N GLU A 108 -9.24 10.00 0.60
CA GLU A 108 -10.31 9.08 0.21
C GLU A 108 -9.88 7.90 -0.68
N MET A 109 -8.70 7.37 -0.45
CA MET A 109 -8.18 6.29 -1.30
C MET A 109 -9.09 5.05 -1.30
N LEU A 110 -9.74 4.76 -0.19
CA LEU A 110 -10.49 3.52 0.01
C LEU A 110 -11.84 3.78 0.71
N ASN A 111 -12.65 4.66 0.15
CA ASN A 111 -13.94 5.00 0.74
C ASN A 111 -14.95 3.85 0.76
N GLY A 112 -14.75 2.81 0.00
CA GLY A 112 -15.70 1.69 -0.07
C GLY A 112 -17.11 2.10 -0.51
N VAL A 113 -17.26 3.24 -1.16
CA VAL A 113 -18.56 3.75 -1.62
C VAL A 113 -19.04 2.94 -2.81
N GLU A 114 -20.26 2.41 -2.73
CA GLU A 114 -20.97 1.86 -3.88
C GLU A 114 -21.15 2.98 -4.94
N GLY A 115 -20.91 2.67 -6.18
CA GLY A 115 -20.98 3.65 -7.28
C GLY A 115 -19.65 3.88 -7.96
N ALA A 116 -18.58 3.58 -7.27
CA ALA A 116 -17.27 3.44 -7.86
C ALA A 116 -17.07 2.07 -8.54
N GLY A 117 -18.11 1.40 -8.87
CA GLY A 117 -18.27 0.02 -9.37
C GLY A 117 -17.04 -0.75 -9.87
N ARG A 118 -16.05 -0.09 -10.44
CA ARG A 118 -14.82 -0.72 -10.91
C ARG A 118 -13.74 -0.84 -9.83
N PHE A 119 -13.96 -0.34 -8.62
CA PHE A 119 -12.96 -0.30 -7.55
C PHE A 119 -13.22 -1.29 -6.42
N MET A 120 -14.25 -2.09 -6.54
CA MET A 120 -14.59 -3.15 -5.60
C MET A 120 -13.44 -4.12 -5.36
N GLU A 121 -12.54 -4.26 -6.33
CA GLU A 121 -11.38 -5.13 -6.21
C GLU A 121 -10.46 -4.75 -5.03
N TYR A 122 -10.31 -3.45 -4.76
CA TYR A 122 -9.46 -2.95 -3.67
C TYR A 122 -10.22 -2.74 -2.36
N ASN A 123 -11.54 -2.69 -2.42
CA ASN A 123 -12.39 -2.44 -1.26
C ASN A 123 -12.86 -3.72 -0.59
N TYR A 124 -12.89 -4.84 -1.32
CA TYR A 124 -13.40 -6.11 -0.80
C TYR A 124 -12.64 -7.31 -1.38
N PRO A 125 -12.24 -8.29 -0.57
CA PRO A 125 -12.29 -8.31 0.90
C PRO A 125 -11.31 -7.31 1.52
N PHE A 126 -11.45 -7.00 2.80
CA PHE A 126 -10.60 -6.02 3.51
C PHE A 126 -9.09 -6.24 3.44
N SER A 127 -8.65 -7.49 3.28
CA SER A 127 -7.24 -7.78 3.08
C SER A 127 -6.65 -7.02 1.89
N ARG A 128 -7.44 -6.72 0.87
CA ARG A 128 -7.02 -5.94 -0.30
C ARG A 128 -6.82 -4.46 -0.01
N HIS A 129 -7.52 -3.91 0.99
CA HIS A 129 -7.27 -2.56 1.50
C HIS A 129 -5.84 -2.37 1.94
N VAL A 130 -5.38 -3.28 2.80
CA VAL A 130 -4.01 -3.25 3.32
C VAL A 130 -3.00 -3.40 2.19
N ASP A 131 -3.24 -4.32 1.27
CA ASP A 131 -2.38 -4.54 0.11
C ASP A 131 -2.31 -3.31 -0.80
N ALA A 132 -3.44 -2.62 -1.01
CA ALA A 132 -3.50 -1.40 -1.79
C ALA A 132 -2.70 -0.26 -1.14
N LEU A 133 -2.91 -0.01 0.16
CA LEU A 133 -2.17 0.98 0.93
C LEU A 133 -0.66 0.68 0.92
N HIS A 134 -0.28 -0.56 1.17
CA HIS A 134 1.13 -0.98 1.12
C HIS A 134 1.74 -0.78 -0.27
N THR A 135 0.99 -1.11 -1.34
CA THR A 135 1.50 -0.96 -2.71
C THR A 135 1.77 0.49 -3.04
N VAL A 136 0.86 1.38 -2.69
CA VAL A 136 1.00 2.82 -2.91
C VAL A 136 2.12 3.40 -2.03
N GLN A 137 2.15 3.07 -0.75
CA GLN A 137 3.20 3.56 0.15
C GLN A 137 4.60 3.12 -0.30
N ARG A 138 4.72 1.87 -0.74
CA ARG A 138 5.98 1.36 -1.28
C ARG A 138 6.44 2.11 -2.52
N PHE A 139 5.52 2.52 -3.38
CA PHE A 139 5.87 3.35 -4.53
C PHE A 139 6.54 4.67 -4.09
N PHE A 140 5.97 5.38 -3.11
CA PHE A 140 6.56 6.61 -2.62
C PHE A 140 7.93 6.37 -1.97
N VAL A 141 8.02 5.39 -1.11
CA VAL A 141 9.26 5.10 -0.37
C VAL A 141 10.35 4.53 -1.27
N GLU A 142 10.01 3.61 -2.16
CA GLU A 142 11.00 2.86 -2.92
C GLU A 142 11.32 3.49 -4.30
N GLU A 143 10.37 4.21 -4.93
CA GLU A 143 10.53 4.69 -6.31
C GLU A 143 10.68 6.20 -6.45
N THR A 144 10.23 7.04 -5.47
CA THR A 144 10.49 8.48 -5.52
C THR A 144 11.91 8.82 -5.04
N ARG A 145 12.42 9.98 -5.44
CA ARG A 145 13.82 10.37 -5.22
C ARG A 145 14.22 10.41 -3.74
N LEU A 146 13.40 11.05 -2.92
CA LEU A 146 13.67 11.22 -1.48
C LEU A 146 12.94 10.21 -0.59
N GLY A 147 12.11 9.35 -1.18
CA GLY A 147 11.41 8.29 -0.45
C GLY A 147 10.46 8.79 0.63
N ILE A 148 9.96 10.04 0.52
CA ILE A 148 9.06 10.62 1.51
C ILE A 148 7.74 9.85 1.49
N PRO A 149 7.31 9.23 2.60
CA PRO A 149 6.04 8.54 2.68
C PRO A 149 4.88 9.50 2.44
N THR A 150 3.82 9.04 1.74
CA THR A 150 2.58 9.81 1.64
C THR A 150 1.66 9.55 2.84
N GLU A 151 0.86 10.53 3.21
CA GLU A 151 -0.23 10.34 4.16
C GLU A 151 -1.47 9.78 3.46
N PHE A 152 -2.29 9.03 4.20
CA PHE A 152 -3.61 8.60 3.75
C PHE A 152 -4.66 9.19 4.68
N THR A 153 -5.57 9.96 4.14
CA THR A 153 -6.69 10.55 4.88
C THR A 153 -8.02 10.05 4.34
N ASN A 154 -9.07 10.25 5.12
CA ASN A 154 -10.42 9.94 4.73
C ASN A 154 -11.39 10.89 5.45
N GLU A 155 -12.49 11.21 4.81
CA GLU A 155 -13.57 12.00 5.41
C GLU A 155 -14.44 11.17 6.35
N GLY A 156 -14.96 11.81 7.38
CA GLY A 156 -15.78 11.18 8.41
C GLY A 156 -16.95 12.05 8.86
N ILE A 157 -17.73 12.59 7.93
CA ILE A 157 -18.90 13.45 8.29
C ILE A 157 -19.90 12.69 9.15
N HIS A 158 -20.13 11.41 8.85
CA HIS A 158 -20.99 10.49 9.58
C HIS A 158 -20.25 9.27 10.14
N GLY A 159 -19.03 9.44 10.58
CA GLY A 159 -18.07 8.35 10.76
C GLY A 159 -17.33 8.03 9.47
N LEU A 160 -16.52 6.98 9.48
CA LEU A 160 -15.79 6.56 8.28
C LEU A 160 -16.79 6.23 7.16
N ASN A 161 -16.62 6.85 6.00
CA ASN A 161 -17.41 6.57 4.82
C ASN A 161 -16.97 5.24 4.18
N HIS A 162 -17.49 4.15 4.71
CA HIS A 162 -17.15 2.80 4.25
C HIS A 162 -18.33 1.85 4.47
N THR A 163 -18.56 0.92 3.55
CA THR A 163 -19.70 -0.02 3.56
C THR A 163 -19.77 -0.90 4.82
N LEU A 164 -18.66 -1.11 5.49
CA LEU A 164 -18.58 -1.93 6.71
C LEU A 164 -18.36 -1.08 7.98
N ALA A 165 -18.32 0.24 7.87
CA ALA A 165 -18.28 1.12 9.01
C ALA A 165 -19.69 1.37 9.56
N THR A 166 -19.79 1.60 10.86
CA THR A 166 -21.04 2.03 11.45
C THR A 166 -21.24 3.52 11.19
N PRO A 167 -22.31 3.94 10.49
CA PRO A 167 -22.60 5.35 10.32
C PRO A 167 -22.95 5.99 11.66
N LEU A 168 -22.44 7.18 11.88
CA LEU A 168 -22.73 8.01 13.05
C LEU A 168 -23.59 9.22 12.65
N PRO A 169 -24.35 9.83 13.59
CA PRO A 169 -24.97 11.12 13.33
C PRO A 169 -23.93 12.17 12.94
N ALA A 170 -24.30 13.11 12.07
CA ALA A 170 -23.42 14.24 11.78
C ALA A 170 -23.09 14.99 13.07
N PRO A 171 -21.83 15.40 13.29
CA PRO A 171 -21.51 16.28 14.40
C PRO A 171 -22.24 17.62 14.21
N ILE A 172 -23.00 18.01 15.18
CA ILE A 172 -23.76 19.29 15.22
C ILE A 172 -22.94 20.31 15.97
#